data_7d321754d3bbbe54ad545a51bb08b53e
#
_entry.id   7d321754d3bbbe54ad545a51bb08b53e
#
_cell.length_a   1.000
_cell.length_b   1.000
_cell.length_c   1.000
_cell.angle_alpha   90.00
_cell.angle_beta   90.00
_cell.angle_gamma   90.00
#
_symmetry.space_group_name_H-M   'P 1'
#
loop_
_entity.id
_entity.type
_entity.pdbx_description
1 polymer ?
#
loop_
_entity_poly.entity_id
_entity_poly.type
_entity_poly.pdbx_seq_one_letter_code
_entity_poly.pdbx_strand_id
1 'polypeptide(L)'
;MHGLEAGYGHAQVLFGVSFTLAPGETLALMGRNGMGKTTTVRAVMGLLPPWRGGIAFAGAALAGLPPHRIARAGLGLVPEGRQVFPTLTVEENLLCAARAGAWSLARVFALFPRLAERRRARGRTLSGGEQQMLAIGRALMTNPRLLILDEATEGLAPLVRAEIYAALAALRRDGEAVLIIDKNLAEIRGLADRVAILEKGRVVWQGSPATLGPDAIARHLHV
;
A
#
# COMPACT_ATOMS: atom_id res chain seq x y z
N MET A 1 -0.57 -14.92 -1.36
CA MET A 1 -1.17 -15.28 -2.66
C MET A 1 -0.33 -16.36 -3.33
N HIS A 2 -0.95 -17.17 -4.20
CA HIS A 2 -0.30 -18.29 -4.86
C HIS A 2 -0.78 -18.39 -6.30
N GLY A 3 0.16 -18.42 -7.26
CA GLY A 3 -0.11 -18.63 -8.67
C GLY A 3 -1.11 -17.68 -9.31
N LEU A 4 -1.14 -16.41 -8.86
CA LEU A 4 -2.15 -15.46 -9.28
C LEU A 4 -1.98 -15.06 -10.75
N GLU A 5 -3.03 -15.32 -11.55
CA GLU A 5 -3.15 -14.86 -12.94
C GLU A 5 -4.34 -13.90 -13.04
N ALA A 6 -4.13 -12.77 -13.67
CA ALA A 6 -5.17 -11.75 -13.87
C ALA A 6 -4.82 -10.82 -15.04
N GLY A 7 -5.82 -10.10 -15.53
CA GLY A 7 -5.65 -9.18 -16.64
C GLY A 7 -6.92 -8.39 -16.93
N TYR A 8 -6.92 -7.63 -18.00
CA TYR A 8 -8.03 -6.77 -18.42
C TYR A 8 -8.57 -7.23 -19.79
N GLY A 9 -9.86 -7.55 -19.84
CA GLY A 9 -10.46 -8.12 -21.05
C GLY A 9 -9.76 -9.43 -21.44
N HIS A 10 -9.06 -9.45 -22.57
CA HIS A 10 -8.26 -10.60 -23.04
C HIS A 10 -6.76 -10.43 -22.79
N ALA A 11 -6.32 -9.29 -22.29
CA ALA A 11 -4.91 -9.00 -22.04
C ALA A 11 -4.48 -9.48 -20.66
N GLN A 12 -3.70 -10.56 -20.60
CA GLN A 12 -3.11 -11.04 -19.35
C GLN A 12 -1.98 -10.10 -18.91
N VAL A 13 -1.97 -9.78 -17.61
CA VAL A 13 -0.97 -8.90 -16.97
C VAL A 13 -0.17 -9.66 -15.92
N LEU A 14 -0.82 -10.53 -15.15
CA LEU A 14 -0.18 -11.34 -14.10
C LEU A 14 -0.08 -12.79 -14.55
N PHE A 15 1.10 -13.38 -14.40
CA PHE A 15 1.44 -14.70 -14.91
C PHE A 15 1.98 -15.59 -13.76
N GLY A 16 1.11 -15.94 -12.82
CA GLY A 16 1.45 -16.84 -11.71
C GLY A 16 2.15 -16.15 -10.55
N VAL A 17 1.78 -14.90 -10.22
CA VAL A 17 2.37 -14.14 -9.12
C VAL A 17 2.14 -14.83 -7.78
N SER A 18 3.23 -15.05 -7.03
CA SER A 18 3.20 -15.71 -5.72
C SER A 18 4.08 -14.99 -4.73
N PHE A 19 3.54 -14.62 -3.59
CA PHE A 19 4.29 -14.19 -2.41
C PHE A 19 3.44 -14.31 -1.15
N THR A 20 4.09 -14.32 -0.01
CA THR A 20 3.46 -14.30 1.32
C THR A 20 3.85 -13.02 2.04
N LEU A 21 3.06 -12.62 3.01
CA LEU A 21 3.36 -11.53 3.93
C LEU A 21 2.94 -12.01 5.32
N ALA A 22 3.88 -11.97 6.27
CA ALA A 22 3.63 -12.38 7.64
C ALA A 22 2.97 -11.25 8.47
N PRO A 23 2.28 -11.56 9.56
CA PRO A 23 1.83 -10.53 10.50
C PRO A 23 3.00 -9.67 10.99
N GLY A 24 2.82 -8.34 11.00
CA GLY A 24 3.85 -7.38 11.38
C GLY A 24 4.99 -7.18 10.38
N GLU A 25 4.99 -7.90 9.25
CA GLU A 25 6.00 -7.77 8.21
C GLU A 25 5.72 -6.55 7.31
N THR A 26 6.77 -5.85 6.92
CA THR A 26 6.74 -4.88 5.83
C THR A 26 7.34 -5.50 4.58
N LEU A 27 6.50 -5.78 3.57
CA LEU A 27 6.90 -6.28 2.26
C LEU A 27 6.84 -5.15 1.23
N ALA A 28 7.92 -4.95 0.48
CA ALA A 28 7.91 -4.05 -0.66
C ALA A 28 7.75 -4.84 -1.97
N LEU A 29 6.76 -4.48 -2.78
CA LEU A 29 6.59 -4.96 -4.14
C LEU A 29 7.16 -3.91 -5.10
N MET A 30 8.32 -4.20 -5.66
CA MET A 30 9.06 -3.31 -6.55
C MET A 30 8.96 -3.77 -8.00
N GLY A 31 9.38 -2.92 -8.92
CA GLY A 31 9.40 -3.18 -10.35
C GLY A 31 9.09 -1.92 -11.14
N ARG A 32 9.44 -1.92 -12.42
CA ARG A 32 9.21 -0.79 -13.35
C ARG A 32 7.71 -0.54 -13.55
N ASN A 33 7.38 0.63 -14.10
CA ASN A 33 6.00 0.94 -14.47
C ASN A 33 5.49 -0.05 -15.53
N GLY A 34 4.21 -0.44 -15.44
CA GLY A 34 3.61 -1.43 -16.34
C GLY A 34 3.92 -2.90 -16.02
N MET A 35 4.69 -3.20 -14.96
CA MET A 35 5.05 -4.59 -14.62
C MET A 35 3.94 -5.37 -13.90
N GLY A 36 2.79 -4.74 -13.56
CA GLY A 36 1.64 -5.42 -12.94
C GLY A 36 1.47 -5.16 -11.45
N LYS A 37 2.21 -4.22 -10.84
CA LYS A 37 2.13 -3.91 -9.39
C LYS A 37 0.71 -3.50 -8.97
N THR A 38 0.16 -2.45 -9.57
CA THR A 38 -1.22 -1.99 -9.30
C THR A 38 -2.27 -3.04 -9.68
N THR A 39 -2.02 -3.84 -10.74
CA THR A 39 -2.90 -4.97 -11.09
C THR A 39 -2.92 -6.01 -9.97
N THR A 40 -1.77 -6.30 -9.34
CA THR A 40 -1.68 -7.17 -8.17
C THR A 40 -2.50 -6.62 -7.00
N VAL A 41 -2.36 -5.32 -6.68
CA VAL A 41 -3.17 -4.66 -5.64
C VAL A 41 -4.66 -4.75 -5.94
N ARG A 42 -5.06 -4.45 -7.17
CA ARG A 42 -6.47 -4.54 -7.59
C ARG A 42 -7.04 -5.95 -7.44
N ALA A 43 -6.27 -6.97 -7.78
CA ALA A 43 -6.68 -8.36 -7.59
C ALA A 43 -6.83 -8.71 -6.10
N VAL A 44 -5.87 -8.31 -5.26
CA VAL A 44 -5.93 -8.51 -3.79
C VAL A 44 -7.15 -7.83 -3.18
N MET A 45 -7.49 -6.64 -3.64
CA MET A 45 -8.64 -5.85 -3.14
C MET A 45 -9.99 -6.25 -3.77
N GLY A 46 -10.02 -7.27 -4.65
CA GLY A 46 -11.26 -7.71 -5.33
C GLY A 46 -11.79 -6.71 -6.36
N LEU A 47 -10.97 -5.72 -6.75
CA LEU A 47 -11.28 -4.74 -7.81
C LEU A 47 -11.05 -5.32 -9.21
N LEU A 48 -10.33 -6.44 -9.28
CA LEU A 48 -10.06 -7.21 -10.50
C LEU A 48 -10.19 -8.70 -10.15
N PRO A 49 -11.11 -9.45 -10.79
CA PRO A 49 -11.25 -10.88 -10.52
C PRO A 49 -10.01 -11.64 -11.03
N PRO A 50 -9.43 -12.54 -10.24
CA PRO A 50 -8.36 -13.39 -10.72
C PRO A 50 -8.90 -14.40 -11.75
N TRP A 51 -8.09 -14.70 -12.76
CA TRP A 51 -8.40 -15.76 -13.74
C TRP A 51 -8.03 -17.13 -13.19
N ARG A 52 -6.87 -17.19 -12.49
CA ARG A 52 -6.36 -18.41 -11.83
C ARG A 52 -5.57 -18.05 -10.56
N GLY A 53 -5.27 -19.09 -9.79
CA GLY A 53 -4.53 -18.94 -8.53
C GLY A 53 -5.44 -18.59 -7.37
N GLY A 54 -4.83 -18.24 -6.24
CA GLY A 54 -5.55 -17.98 -4.99
C GLY A 54 -4.98 -16.82 -4.20
N ILE A 55 -5.87 -16.11 -3.51
CA ILE A 55 -5.52 -15.07 -2.55
C ILE A 55 -6.17 -15.45 -1.24
N ALA A 56 -5.38 -15.59 -0.18
CA ALA A 56 -5.87 -15.83 1.16
C ALA A 56 -5.34 -14.75 2.12
N PHE A 57 -6.16 -14.38 3.08
CA PHE A 57 -5.83 -13.45 4.14
C PHE A 57 -6.28 -14.02 5.48
N ALA A 58 -5.34 -14.14 6.44
CA ALA A 58 -5.61 -14.69 7.77
C ALA A 58 -6.32 -16.07 7.72
N GLY A 59 -5.92 -16.93 6.78
CA GLY A 59 -6.50 -18.26 6.59
C GLY A 59 -7.79 -18.31 5.77
N ALA A 60 -8.41 -17.17 5.46
CA ALA A 60 -9.64 -17.11 4.66
C ALA A 60 -9.35 -16.77 3.19
N ALA A 61 -10.02 -17.45 2.26
CA ALA A 61 -9.93 -17.13 0.83
C ALA A 61 -10.62 -15.78 0.55
N LEU A 62 -9.96 -14.94 -0.24
CA LEU A 62 -10.49 -13.64 -0.68
C LEU A 62 -11.08 -13.69 -2.09
N ALA A 63 -10.75 -14.71 -2.88
CA ALA A 63 -11.21 -14.83 -4.26
C ALA A 63 -12.75 -14.82 -4.33
N GLY A 64 -13.29 -13.99 -5.24
CA GLY A 64 -14.74 -13.83 -5.41
C GLY A 64 -15.44 -12.96 -4.37
N LEU A 65 -14.75 -12.48 -3.33
CA LEU A 65 -15.33 -11.53 -2.39
C LEU A 65 -15.37 -10.13 -3.00
N PRO A 66 -16.46 -9.38 -2.81
CA PRO A 66 -16.53 -7.98 -3.23
C PRO A 66 -15.60 -7.11 -2.38
N PRO A 67 -15.08 -5.99 -2.93
CA PRO A 67 -14.09 -5.13 -2.27
C PRO A 67 -14.44 -4.71 -0.85
N HIS A 68 -15.70 -4.40 -0.58
CA HIS A 68 -16.15 -3.99 0.75
C HIS A 68 -16.04 -5.12 1.80
N ARG A 69 -16.17 -6.40 1.40
CA ARG A 69 -15.97 -7.54 2.30
C ARG A 69 -14.49 -7.78 2.56
N ILE A 70 -13.65 -7.60 1.55
CA ILE A 70 -12.18 -7.65 1.68
C ILE A 70 -11.70 -6.56 2.63
N ALA A 71 -12.17 -5.32 2.47
CA ALA A 71 -11.87 -4.25 3.39
C ALA A 71 -12.35 -4.54 4.83
N ARG A 72 -13.53 -5.17 4.98
CA ARG A 72 -14.03 -5.60 6.30
C ARG A 72 -13.25 -6.76 6.91
N ALA A 73 -12.59 -7.57 6.10
CA ALA A 73 -11.70 -8.63 6.60
C ALA A 73 -10.40 -8.05 7.22
N GLY A 74 -10.12 -6.75 7.03
CA GLY A 74 -8.99 -6.06 7.64
C GLY A 74 -7.91 -5.64 6.65
N LEU A 75 -8.23 -5.46 5.36
CA LEU A 75 -7.31 -4.88 4.39
C LEU A 75 -7.63 -3.39 4.21
N GLY A 76 -6.65 -2.52 4.52
CA GLY A 76 -6.72 -1.08 4.24
C GLY A 76 -5.94 -0.76 2.98
N LEU A 77 -6.51 0.02 2.07
CA LEU A 77 -5.85 0.45 0.83
C LEU A 77 -5.67 1.96 0.80
N VAL A 78 -4.46 2.38 0.49
CA VAL A 78 -4.12 3.72 0.02
C VAL A 78 -3.85 3.61 -1.47
N PRO A 79 -4.80 3.97 -2.33
CA PRO A 79 -4.65 3.84 -3.78
C PRO A 79 -3.75 4.94 -4.35
N GLU A 80 -3.24 4.72 -5.55
CA GLU A 80 -2.64 5.76 -6.37
C GLU A 80 -3.59 6.96 -6.53
N GLY A 81 -3.06 8.18 -6.59
CA GLY A 81 -3.85 9.39 -6.81
C GLY A 81 -4.58 9.92 -5.58
N ARG A 82 -4.17 9.48 -4.35
CA ARG A 82 -4.63 10.02 -3.05
C ARG A 82 -6.11 9.81 -2.75
N GLN A 83 -7.00 10.11 -3.68
CA GLN A 83 -8.46 9.93 -3.64
C GLN A 83 -9.13 10.41 -2.35
N VAL A 84 -8.75 11.60 -1.85
CA VAL A 84 -9.42 12.24 -0.71
C VAL A 84 -10.78 12.81 -1.13
N PHE A 85 -11.71 12.91 -0.19
CA PHE A 85 -13.00 13.59 -0.44
C PHE A 85 -12.78 15.11 -0.42
N PRO A 86 -12.86 15.80 -1.56
CA PRO A 86 -12.42 17.20 -1.68
C PRO A 86 -13.31 18.19 -0.91
N THR A 87 -14.58 17.86 -0.73
CA THR A 87 -15.57 18.69 -0.06
C THR A 87 -15.61 18.49 1.46
N LEU A 88 -15.16 17.35 1.95
CA LEU A 88 -15.09 17.04 3.37
C LEU A 88 -13.85 17.69 4.00
N THR A 89 -13.94 18.03 5.27
CA THR A 89 -12.80 18.44 6.10
C THR A 89 -11.83 17.26 6.31
N VAL A 90 -10.63 17.55 6.81
CA VAL A 90 -9.67 16.50 7.22
C VAL A 90 -10.31 15.55 8.21
N GLU A 91 -10.94 16.08 9.25
CA GLU A 91 -11.61 15.27 10.27
C GLU A 91 -12.72 14.41 9.70
N GLU A 92 -13.59 14.95 8.87
CA GLU A 92 -14.68 14.22 8.23
C GLU A 92 -14.15 13.13 7.28
N ASN A 93 -13.07 13.40 6.54
CA ASN A 93 -12.39 12.41 5.72
C ASN A 93 -11.87 11.22 6.55
N LEU A 94 -11.36 11.47 7.75
CA LEU A 94 -10.88 10.43 8.65
C LEU A 94 -12.04 9.65 9.27
N LEU A 95 -13.06 10.35 9.74
CA LEU A 95 -14.20 9.75 10.44
C LEU A 95 -15.10 8.91 9.53
N CYS A 96 -15.27 9.28 8.26
CA CYS A 96 -16.14 8.53 7.34
C CYS A 96 -15.70 7.07 7.13
N ALA A 97 -14.41 6.76 7.38
CA ALA A 97 -13.85 5.42 7.26
C ALA A 97 -13.62 4.74 8.63
N ALA A 98 -13.89 5.45 9.74
CA ALA A 98 -13.52 5.00 11.07
C ALA A 98 -14.24 3.70 11.48
N ARG A 99 -13.47 2.80 12.08
CA ARG A 99 -13.94 1.58 12.74
C ARG A 99 -13.34 1.51 14.14
N ALA A 100 -13.99 0.75 15.01
CA ALA A 100 -13.46 0.49 16.35
C ALA A 100 -12.11 -0.25 16.25
N GLY A 101 -11.13 0.18 17.07
CA GLY A 101 -9.81 -0.42 17.14
C GLY A 101 -8.76 0.52 17.72
N ALA A 102 -7.49 0.16 17.55
CA ALA A 102 -6.35 0.90 18.09
C ALA A 102 -6.11 2.25 17.39
N TRP A 103 -6.51 2.38 16.11
CA TRP A 103 -6.39 3.62 15.37
C TRP A 103 -7.57 4.53 15.65
N SER A 104 -7.28 5.73 16.12
CA SER A 104 -8.21 6.79 16.45
C SER A 104 -7.76 8.11 15.81
N LEU A 105 -8.62 9.12 15.80
CA LEU A 105 -8.26 10.48 15.36
C LEU A 105 -7.00 10.99 16.07
N ALA A 106 -6.92 10.79 17.39
CA ALA A 106 -5.78 11.23 18.18
C ALA A 106 -4.48 10.55 17.71
N ARG A 107 -4.51 9.24 17.45
CA ARG A 107 -3.34 8.50 16.97
C ARG A 107 -2.93 8.91 15.56
N VAL A 108 -3.90 9.15 14.66
CA VAL A 108 -3.63 9.66 13.31
C VAL A 108 -3.03 11.06 13.35
N PHE A 109 -3.55 11.95 14.20
CA PHE A 109 -3.01 13.29 14.35
C PHE A 109 -1.63 13.31 15.03
N ALA A 110 -1.34 12.37 15.93
CA ALA A 110 0.01 12.19 16.48
C ALA A 110 1.00 11.70 15.41
N LEU A 111 0.55 10.82 14.48
CA LEU A 111 1.38 10.35 13.37
C LEU A 111 1.61 11.44 12.30
N PHE A 112 0.61 12.29 12.06
CA PHE A 112 0.61 13.37 11.09
C PHE A 112 0.20 14.72 11.71
N PRO A 113 1.09 15.41 12.45
CA PRO A 113 0.74 16.67 13.14
C PRO A 113 0.19 17.76 12.21
N ARG A 114 0.68 17.83 10.95
CA ARG A 114 0.15 18.74 9.94
C ARG A 114 -1.34 18.57 9.68
N LEU A 115 -1.86 17.35 9.77
CA LEU A 115 -3.29 17.11 9.62
C LEU A 115 -4.08 17.63 10.83
N ALA A 116 -3.50 17.58 12.03
CA ALA A 116 -4.12 18.16 13.22
C ALA A 116 -4.28 19.68 13.10
N GLU A 117 -3.25 20.38 12.62
CA GLU A 117 -3.27 21.83 12.35
C GLU A 117 -4.32 22.19 11.30
N ARG A 118 -4.54 21.31 10.33
CA ARG A 118 -5.48 21.48 9.22
C ARG A 118 -6.82 20.77 9.43
N ARG A 119 -7.14 20.34 10.66
CA ARG A 119 -8.30 19.50 11.01
C ARG A 119 -9.61 19.96 10.37
N ARG A 120 -9.87 21.27 10.33
CA ARG A 120 -11.08 21.88 9.76
C ARG A 120 -10.96 22.29 8.29
N ALA A 121 -9.77 22.17 7.68
CA ALA A 121 -9.56 22.49 6.28
C ALA A 121 -10.22 21.43 5.39
N ARG A 122 -10.75 21.84 4.25
CA ARG A 122 -11.36 20.93 3.26
C ARG A 122 -10.27 20.20 2.47
N GLY A 123 -10.51 18.93 2.10
CA GLY A 123 -9.56 18.10 1.36
C GLY A 123 -8.99 18.76 0.10
N ARG A 124 -9.80 19.55 -0.62
CA ARG A 124 -9.36 20.29 -1.82
C ARG A 124 -8.36 21.41 -1.56
N THR A 125 -8.27 21.91 -0.33
CA THR A 125 -7.37 23.02 0.03
C THR A 125 -6.04 22.54 0.59
N LEU A 126 -5.86 21.24 0.71
CA LEU A 126 -4.64 20.62 1.17
C LEU A 126 -3.59 20.55 0.05
N SER A 127 -2.31 20.68 0.41
CA SER A 127 -1.21 20.34 -0.47
C SER A 127 -1.23 18.87 -0.86
N GLY A 128 -0.52 18.51 -1.94
CA GLY A 128 -0.45 17.12 -2.37
C GLY A 128 0.08 16.16 -1.30
N GLY A 129 1.03 16.61 -0.48
CA GLY A 129 1.56 15.82 0.63
C GLY A 129 0.56 15.66 1.78
N GLU A 130 -0.14 16.73 2.16
CA GLU A 130 -1.20 16.66 3.18
C GLU A 130 -2.35 15.76 2.72
N GLN A 131 -2.71 15.79 1.44
CA GLN A 131 -3.72 14.87 0.88
C GLN A 131 -3.25 13.42 0.96
N GLN A 132 -1.96 13.15 0.73
CA GLN A 132 -1.40 11.80 0.85
C GLN A 132 -1.40 11.31 2.31
N MET A 133 -0.97 12.17 3.25
CA MET A 133 -1.06 11.88 4.68
C MET A 133 -2.52 11.61 5.11
N LEU A 134 -3.47 12.40 4.58
CA LEU A 134 -4.89 12.21 4.82
C LEU A 134 -5.39 10.87 4.27
N ALA A 135 -4.96 10.46 3.08
CA ALA A 135 -5.32 9.17 2.49
C ALA A 135 -4.78 7.99 3.33
N ILE A 136 -3.53 8.09 3.81
CA ILE A 136 -2.93 7.09 4.72
C ILE A 136 -3.71 7.07 6.05
N GLY A 137 -3.93 8.23 6.66
CA GLY A 137 -4.68 8.35 7.91
C GLY A 137 -6.09 7.75 7.79
N ARG A 138 -6.79 8.01 6.68
CA ARG A 138 -8.11 7.44 6.43
C ARG A 138 -8.07 5.91 6.30
N ALA A 139 -7.05 5.35 5.66
CA ALA A 139 -6.87 3.90 5.58
C ALA A 139 -6.60 3.31 6.98
N LEU A 140 -5.77 3.97 7.80
CA LEU A 140 -5.50 3.56 9.18
C LEU A 140 -6.75 3.61 10.07
N MET A 141 -7.64 4.60 9.88
CA MET A 141 -8.91 4.69 10.60
C MET A 141 -9.86 3.51 10.35
N THR A 142 -9.64 2.71 9.31
CA THR A 142 -10.37 1.45 9.13
C THR A 142 -9.89 0.35 10.08
N ASN A 143 -8.85 0.60 10.86
CA ASN A 143 -8.19 -0.36 11.76
C ASN A 143 -7.77 -1.64 11.00
N PRO A 144 -6.94 -1.50 9.95
CA PRO A 144 -6.58 -2.62 9.09
C PRO A 144 -5.60 -3.56 9.82
N ARG A 145 -5.64 -4.85 9.45
CA ARG A 145 -4.62 -5.85 9.81
C ARG A 145 -3.49 -5.92 8.78
N LEU A 146 -3.74 -5.38 7.58
CA LEU A 146 -2.76 -5.19 6.51
C LEU A 146 -3.04 -3.86 5.84
N LEU A 147 -2.08 -2.94 5.88
CA LEU A 147 -2.11 -1.68 5.12
C LEU A 147 -1.41 -1.89 3.78
N ILE A 148 -2.08 -1.55 2.69
CA ILE A 148 -1.54 -1.60 1.32
C ILE A 148 -1.38 -0.16 0.81
N LEU A 149 -0.17 0.20 0.36
CA LEU A 149 0.13 1.52 -0.20
C LEU A 149 0.55 1.34 -1.67
N ASP A 150 -0.24 1.87 -2.58
CA ASP A 150 0.04 1.80 -4.02
C ASP A 150 0.63 3.13 -4.49
N GLU A 151 1.97 3.17 -4.67
CA GLU A 151 2.77 4.33 -5.10
C GLU A 151 2.48 5.61 -4.29
N ALA A 152 2.40 5.44 -2.96
CA ALA A 152 1.94 6.47 -2.04
C ALA A 152 2.88 7.69 -1.89
N THR A 153 4.09 7.64 -2.42
CA THR A 153 5.08 8.73 -2.33
C THR A 153 5.38 9.38 -3.68
N GLU A 154 4.75 8.92 -4.76
CA GLU A 154 5.01 9.43 -6.10
C GLU A 154 4.59 10.90 -6.27
N GLY A 155 5.43 11.70 -6.93
CA GLY A 155 5.15 13.11 -7.21
C GLY A 155 5.15 14.03 -5.97
N LEU A 156 5.69 13.57 -4.83
CA LEU A 156 5.80 14.38 -3.62
C LEU A 156 7.18 15.03 -3.50
N ALA A 157 7.20 16.22 -2.89
CA ALA A 157 8.44 16.93 -2.53
C ALA A 157 9.29 16.06 -1.57
N PRO A 158 10.64 16.13 -1.64
CA PRO A 158 11.53 15.28 -0.83
C PRO A 158 11.24 15.30 0.67
N LEU A 159 10.99 16.48 1.25
CA LEU A 159 10.69 16.62 2.69
C LEU A 159 9.38 15.90 3.06
N VAL A 160 8.33 16.03 2.25
CA VAL A 160 7.04 15.38 2.50
C VAL A 160 7.16 13.87 2.36
N ARG A 161 7.93 13.41 1.37
CA ARG A 161 8.23 11.99 1.19
C ARG A 161 8.95 11.43 2.41
N ALA A 162 9.96 12.13 2.94
CA ALA A 162 10.67 11.73 4.15
C ALA A 162 9.72 11.63 5.37
N GLU A 163 8.77 12.56 5.53
CA GLU A 163 7.78 12.50 6.60
C GLU A 163 6.87 11.25 6.47
N ILE A 164 6.44 10.91 5.25
CA ILE A 164 5.64 9.70 5.03
C ILE A 164 6.45 8.44 5.34
N TYR A 165 7.70 8.35 4.89
CA TYR A 165 8.55 7.20 5.23
C TYR A 165 8.83 7.10 6.74
N ALA A 166 9.00 8.23 7.44
CA ALA A 166 9.13 8.23 8.90
C ALA A 166 7.86 7.69 9.58
N ALA A 167 6.68 8.07 9.07
CA ALA A 167 5.41 7.52 9.54
C ALA A 167 5.31 6.01 9.26
N LEU A 168 5.68 5.54 8.08
CA LEU A 168 5.70 4.11 7.76
C LEU A 168 6.69 3.32 8.64
N ALA A 169 7.85 3.92 8.95
CA ALA A 169 8.79 3.33 9.90
C ALA A 169 8.24 3.25 11.33
N ALA A 170 7.39 4.20 11.73
CA ALA A 170 6.66 4.12 12.99
C ALA A 170 5.64 2.97 12.98
N LEU A 171 4.85 2.82 11.90
CA LEU A 171 3.92 1.69 11.74
C LEU A 171 4.62 0.35 11.84
N ARG A 172 5.78 0.19 11.18
CA ARG A 172 6.60 -1.03 11.27
C ARG A 172 7.03 -1.31 12.70
N ARG A 173 7.51 -0.30 13.43
CA ARG A 173 7.92 -0.45 14.86
C ARG A 173 6.74 -0.85 15.76
N ASP A 174 5.54 -0.38 15.43
CA ASP A 174 4.31 -0.75 16.13
C ASP A 174 3.80 -2.15 15.75
N GLY A 175 4.49 -2.86 14.84
CA GLY A 175 4.13 -4.22 14.41
C GLY A 175 2.97 -4.27 13.41
N GLU A 176 2.66 -3.18 12.73
CA GLU A 176 1.65 -3.17 11.67
C GLU A 176 2.16 -3.88 10.42
N ALA A 177 1.34 -4.75 9.84
CA ALA A 177 1.69 -5.40 8.58
C ALA A 177 1.46 -4.43 7.41
N VAL A 178 2.45 -4.28 6.52
CA VAL A 178 2.40 -3.31 5.42
C VAL A 178 2.87 -3.94 4.11
N LEU A 179 2.09 -3.75 3.04
CA LEU A 179 2.51 -4.00 1.67
C LEU A 179 2.73 -2.65 0.98
N ILE A 180 3.96 -2.36 0.60
CA ILE A 180 4.33 -1.10 -0.05
C ILE A 180 4.65 -1.36 -1.52
N ILE A 181 3.99 -0.66 -2.41
CA ILE A 181 4.39 -0.57 -3.81
C ILE A 181 5.14 0.75 -3.99
N ASP A 182 6.43 0.66 -4.24
CA ASP A 182 7.28 1.83 -4.47
C ASP A 182 8.44 1.49 -5.40
N LYS A 183 9.01 2.50 -6.06
CA LYS A 183 10.18 2.38 -6.93
C LYS A 183 11.47 2.90 -6.27
N ASN A 184 11.37 3.57 -5.12
CA ASN A 184 12.51 4.17 -4.44
C ASN A 184 13.24 3.14 -3.56
N LEU A 185 14.21 2.47 -4.15
CA LEU A 185 14.98 1.42 -3.46
C LEU A 185 15.72 1.95 -2.21
N ALA A 186 16.21 3.19 -2.23
CA ALA A 186 16.97 3.75 -1.11
C ALA A 186 16.11 3.81 0.17
N GLU A 187 14.89 4.30 0.03
CA GLU A 187 13.94 4.38 1.15
C GLU A 187 13.43 2.99 1.57
N ILE A 188 13.15 2.12 0.59
CA ILE A 188 12.67 0.75 0.85
C ILE A 188 13.71 -0.08 1.61
N ARG A 189 15.02 0.10 1.35
CA ARG A 189 16.09 -0.60 2.09
C ARG A 189 16.06 -0.35 3.60
N GLY A 190 15.66 0.85 4.03
CA GLY A 190 15.54 1.20 5.45
C GLY A 190 14.21 0.76 6.09
N LEU A 191 13.21 0.44 5.28
CA LEU A 191 11.86 0.25 5.73
C LEU A 191 11.36 -1.20 5.62
N ALA A 192 11.62 -1.88 4.50
CA ALA A 192 11.08 -3.21 4.24
C ALA A 192 11.88 -4.33 4.91
N ASP A 193 11.20 -5.35 5.42
CA ASP A 193 11.80 -6.60 5.88
C ASP A 193 12.14 -7.49 4.69
N ARG A 194 11.27 -7.49 3.69
CA ARG A 194 11.45 -8.20 2.42
C ARG A 194 11.05 -7.35 1.22
N VAL A 195 11.68 -7.68 0.09
CA VAL A 195 11.37 -7.12 -1.22
C VAL A 195 10.97 -8.27 -2.15
N ALA A 196 9.95 -8.07 -2.95
CA ALA A 196 9.61 -8.87 -4.12
C ALA A 196 9.71 -7.99 -5.36
N ILE A 197 10.42 -8.45 -6.40
CA ILE A 197 10.54 -7.70 -7.66
C ILE A 197 9.62 -8.34 -8.69
N LEU A 198 8.73 -7.52 -9.24
CA LEU A 198 7.80 -7.90 -10.29
C LEU A 198 8.31 -7.40 -11.65
N GLU A 199 8.44 -8.32 -12.60
CA GLU A 199 8.80 -8.03 -13.98
C GLU A 199 7.87 -8.78 -14.92
N LYS A 200 7.27 -8.09 -15.87
CA LYS A 200 6.34 -8.65 -16.87
C LYS A 200 5.30 -9.59 -16.24
N GLY A 201 4.72 -9.16 -15.11
CA GLY A 201 3.69 -9.90 -14.41
C GLY A 201 4.15 -11.17 -13.68
N ARG A 202 5.45 -11.33 -13.44
CA ARG A 202 6.04 -12.45 -12.69
C ARG A 202 6.93 -11.94 -11.58
N VAL A 203 6.96 -12.63 -10.46
CA VAL A 203 7.95 -12.36 -9.42
C VAL A 203 9.27 -13.01 -9.84
N VAL A 204 10.27 -12.18 -10.11
CA VAL A 204 11.59 -12.63 -10.60
C VAL A 204 12.63 -12.67 -9.51
N TRP A 205 12.41 -12.03 -8.39
CA TRP A 205 13.28 -12.04 -7.23
C TRP A 205 12.48 -11.78 -5.93
N GLN A 206 12.87 -12.46 -4.86
CA GLN A 206 12.39 -12.21 -3.50
C GLN A 206 13.52 -12.41 -2.50
N GLY A 207 13.62 -11.52 -1.51
CA GLY A 207 14.62 -11.64 -0.46
C GLY A 207 14.66 -10.43 0.47
N SER A 208 15.60 -10.44 1.40
CA SER A 208 15.90 -9.28 2.24
C SER A 208 16.49 -8.13 1.39
N PRO A 209 16.12 -6.87 1.65
CA PRO A 209 16.75 -5.72 0.97
C PRO A 209 18.29 -5.72 1.03
N ALA A 210 18.88 -6.29 2.09
CA ALA A 210 20.31 -6.39 2.27
C ALA A 210 20.99 -7.37 1.27
N THR A 211 20.23 -8.37 0.78
CA THR A 211 20.72 -9.37 -0.17
C THR A 211 20.50 -8.98 -1.63
N LEU A 212 19.82 -7.84 -1.86
CA LEU A 212 19.60 -7.33 -3.21
C LEU A 212 20.86 -6.67 -3.76
N GLY A 213 21.63 -7.46 -4.51
CA GLY A 213 22.91 -7.05 -5.10
C GLY A 213 22.77 -6.12 -6.31
N PRO A 214 23.89 -5.45 -6.69
CA PRO A 214 23.91 -4.50 -7.82
C PRO A 214 23.40 -5.10 -9.13
N ASP A 215 23.74 -6.36 -9.43
CA ASP A 215 23.34 -7.02 -10.67
C ASP A 215 21.83 -7.22 -10.77
N ALA A 216 21.18 -7.58 -9.67
CA ALA A 216 19.72 -7.73 -9.63
C ALA A 216 19.04 -6.35 -9.77
N ILE A 217 19.60 -5.31 -9.15
CA ILE A 217 19.11 -3.93 -9.26
C ILE A 217 19.21 -3.46 -10.72
N ALA A 218 20.41 -3.59 -11.34
CA ALA A 218 20.63 -3.18 -12.72
C ALA A 218 19.74 -3.93 -13.70
N ARG A 219 19.52 -5.23 -13.47
CA ARG A 219 18.71 -6.10 -14.35
C ARG A 219 17.22 -5.79 -14.27
N HIS A 220 16.67 -5.58 -13.06
CA HIS A 220 15.21 -5.58 -12.84
C HIS A 220 14.63 -4.23 -12.45
N LEU A 221 15.40 -3.34 -11.84
CA LEU A 221 14.90 -2.05 -11.36
C LEU A 221 15.36 -0.88 -12.23
N HIS A 222 16.51 -0.99 -12.91
CA HIS A 222 17.14 0.09 -13.69
C HIS A 222 17.02 1.44 -12.98
N VAL A 223 17.90 1.66 -12.06
CA VAL A 223 18.16 2.99 -11.49
C VAL A 223 19.28 3.64 -12.31
#